data_ec01cdd6247538df0b2797902e7e009e
#
_entry.id   ec01cdd6247538df0b2797902e7e009e
#
_cell.length_a   1.000
_cell.length_b   1.000
_cell.length_c   1.000
_cell.angle_alpha   90.00
_cell.angle_beta   90.00
_cell.angle_gamma   90.00
#
_symmetry.space_group_name_H-M   'P 1'
#
loop_
_entity.id
_entity.type
_entity.pdbx_description
1 polymer ?
#
loop_
_entity_poly.entity_id
_entity_poly.type
_entity_poly.pdbx_seq_one_letter_code
_entity_poly.pdbx_strand_id
1 'polypeptide(L)'
;VLGINIFDNPIFPKEMKERLKKNEDADFTFRYDFSKVGSYYQNTQKQGTIDLMTKVTTLYNSEHQPINYLLINADKTETTVAYNKIQEFEEFFELVGDYAKVGYAHFNVLTGHGYAQKSWYDNIGEEDETPLSGIFGTYRHFHPDDRALLIRFLDDARKGLTTKLSKEMRIYREDGTCTWTYVHLLVRKYAPQDQIIEIISINYDITELKRTEEMLVKARDKAEASDRLKSAFL
;
A
#
# COMPACT_ATOMS: atom_id res chain seq x y z
N VAL A 1 -37.67 9.69 17.37
CA VAL A 1 -38.70 8.63 17.34
C VAL A 1 -39.16 8.42 18.77
N LEU A 2 -40.22 9.07 19.17
CA LEU A 2 -40.78 8.95 20.51
C LEU A 2 -41.59 7.64 20.61
N GLY A 3 -41.30 6.84 21.64
CA GLY A 3 -42.12 5.66 21.98
C GLY A 3 -41.60 4.30 21.49
N ILE A 4 -40.41 4.22 20.89
CA ILE A 4 -39.81 2.94 20.52
C ILE A 4 -38.80 2.52 21.57
N ASN A 5 -38.97 1.31 22.10
CA ASN A 5 -38.04 0.74 23.05
C ASN A 5 -36.77 0.22 22.31
N ILE A 6 -35.60 0.79 22.62
CA ILE A 6 -34.32 0.39 22.03
C ILE A 6 -34.03 -1.10 22.22
N PHE A 7 -34.44 -1.69 23.32
CA PHE A 7 -34.21 -3.11 23.61
C PHE A 7 -34.99 -4.07 22.72
N ASP A 8 -36.08 -3.60 22.12
CA ASP A 8 -36.90 -4.40 21.22
C ASP A 8 -36.42 -4.32 19.76
N ASN A 9 -35.53 -3.39 19.44
CA ASN A 9 -35.01 -3.28 18.08
C ASN A 9 -34.13 -4.51 17.73
N PRO A 10 -34.46 -5.31 16.70
CA PRO A 10 -33.77 -6.56 16.40
C PRO A 10 -32.37 -6.37 15.86
N ILE A 11 -32.03 -5.19 15.35
CA ILE A 11 -30.74 -4.91 14.70
C ILE A 11 -29.67 -4.50 15.71
N PHE A 12 -30.06 -3.89 16.83
CA PHE A 12 -29.07 -3.49 17.82
C PHE A 12 -28.36 -4.70 18.42
N PRO A 13 -27.00 -4.66 18.50
CA PRO A 13 -26.23 -5.75 19.05
C PRO A 13 -26.67 -6.13 20.46
N LYS A 14 -26.70 -7.44 20.75
CA LYS A 14 -27.08 -7.94 22.07
C LYS A 14 -26.16 -7.38 23.18
N GLU A 15 -24.87 -7.32 22.90
CA GLU A 15 -23.86 -6.77 23.80
C GLU A 15 -24.17 -5.31 24.18
N MET A 16 -24.54 -4.48 23.19
CA MET A 16 -24.99 -3.11 23.43
C MET A 16 -26.16 -3.05 24.42
N LYS A 17 -27.16 -3.89 24.19
CA LYS A 17 -28.35 -3.97 25.05
C LYS A 17 -28.01 -4.39 26.48
N GLU A 18 -27.09 -5.35 26.66
CA GLU A 18 -26.62 -5.80 27.98
C GLU A 18 -25.85 -4.71 28.74
N ARG A 19 -25.02 -3.94 28.06
CA ARG A 19 -24.30 -2.80 28.66
C ARG A 19 -25.27 -1.71 29.09
N LEU A 20 -26.23 -1.37 28.24
CA LEU A 20 -27.26 -0.37 28.58
C LEU A 20 -28.12 -0.78 29.78
N LYS A 21 -28.47 -2.08 29.93
CA LYS A 21 -29.18 -2.59 31.11
C LYS A 21 -28.40 -2.38 32.42
N LYS A 22 -27.07 -2.28 32.33
CA LYS A 22 -26.18 -1.99 33.44
C LYS A 22 -25.91 -0.49 33.64
N ASN A 23 -26.59 0.36 32.84
CA ASN A 23 -26.36 1.80 32.76
C ASN A 23 -24.92 2.19 32.37
N GLU A 24 -24.25 1.36 31.57
CA GLU A 24 -22.93 1.61 31.00
C GLU A 24 -23.07 2.30 29.66
N ASP A 25 -22.29 3.35 29.43
CA ASP A 25 -22.15 3.94 28.09
C ASP A 25 -21.54 2.93 27.09
N ALA A 26 -21.95 3.01 25.85
CA ALA A 26 -21.54 2.04 24.86
C ALA A 26 -21.33 2.68 23.47
N ASP A 27 -20.21 2.30 22.84
CA ASP A 27 -19.89 2.65 21.46
C ASP A 27 -19.85 1.36 20.64
N PHE A 28 -20.63 1.32 19.56
CA PHE A 28 -20.72 0.15 18.67
C PHE A 28 -20.74 0.57 17.21
N THR A 29 -20.02 -0.22 16.40
CA THR A 29 -20.14 -0.18 14.94
C THR A 29 -20.77 -1.47 14.48
N PHE A 30 -21.85 -1.39 13.71
CA PHE A 30 -22.57 -2.54 13.20
C PHE A 30 -23.28 -2.23 11.89
N ARG A 31 -23.56 -3.29 11.11
CA ARG A 31 -24.31 -3.16 9.87
C ARG A 31 -25.80 -3.04 10.16
N TYR A 32 -26.37 -1.90 9.79
CA TYR A 32 -27.79 -1.63 9.93
C TYR A 32 -28.51 -1.95 8.62
N ASP A 33 -29.45 -2.90 8.69
CA ASP A 33 -30.23 -3.39 7.55
C ASP A 33 -31.64 -2.85 7.63
N PHE A 34 -32.01 -1.93 6.72
CA PHE A 34 -33.33 -1.31 6.70
C PHE A 34 -34.44 -2.31 6.40
N SER A 35 -34.18 -3.43 5.73
CA SER A 35 -35.20 -4.45 5.45
C SER A 35 -35.72 -5.15 6.72
N LYS A 36 -34.89 -5.21 7.77
CA LYS A 36 -35.22 -5.86 9.04
C LYS A 36 -36.01 -4.98 10.01
N VAL A 37 -36.14 -3.69 9.72
CA VAL A 37 -36.81 -2.72 10.60
C VAL A 37 -38.07 -2.13 10.01
N GLY A 38 -38.49 -2.56 8.82
CA GLY A 38 -39.68 -2.04 8.14
C GLY A 38 -40.97 -2.15 8.96
N SER A 39 -41.11 -3.14 9.85
CA SER A 39 -42.21 -3.28 10.78
C SER A 39 -42.07 -2.39 12.02
N TYR A 40 -40.86 -1.91 12.33
CA TYR A 40 -40.56 -1.09 13.49
C TYR A 40 -40.78 0.41 13.26
N TYR A 41 -40.43 0.88 12.02
CA TYR A 41 -40.56 2.27 11.64
C TYR A 41 -41.64 2.38 10.57
N GLN A 42 -42.85 2.73 10.97
CA GLN A 42 -43.92 3.03 10.02
C GLN A 42 -43.43 4.10 9.03
N ASN A 43 -43.45 3.76 7.74
CA ASN A 43 -43.07 4.63 6.60
C ASN A 43 -41.57 4.85 6.30
N THR A 44 -40.65 3.96 6.66
CA THR A 44 -39.34 4.07 6.06
C THR A 44 -39.34 3.55 4.62
N GLN A 45 -38.93 4.41 3.67
CA GLN A 45 -38.72 4.04 2.26
C GLN A 45 -37.27 3.64 2.00
N LYS A 46 -36.38 3.73 3.01
CA LYS A 46 -34.98 3.37 2.88
C LYS A 46 -34.84 1.85 2.75
N GLN A 47 -34.02 1.44 1.81
CA GLN A 47 -33.64 0.04 1.56
C GLN A 47 -32.13 -0.12 1.63
N GLY A 48 -31.67 -1.36 1.76
CA GLY A 48 -30.24 -1.68 1.81
C GLY A 48 -29.67 -1.65 3.21
N THR A 49 -28.33 -1.58 3.28
CA THR A 49 -27.58 -1.62 4.53
C THR A 49 -26.63 -0.43 4.63
N ILE A 50 -26.41 0.05 5.85
CA ILE A 50 -25.38 1.05 6.17
C ILE A 50 -24.51 0.53 7.31
N ASP A 51 -23.25 0.97 7.35
CA ASP A 51 -22.37 0.76 8.50
C ASP A 51 -22.57 1.92 9.48
N LEU A 52 -23.25 1.62 10.57
CA LEU A 52 -23.68 2.59 11.55
C LEU A 52 -22.78 2.55 12.78
N MET A 53 -22.13 3.66 13.10
CA MET A 53 -21.50 3.87 14.40
C MET A 53 -22.52 4.53 15.33
N THR A 54 -22.82 3.87 16.43
CA THR A 54 -23.78 4.35 17.41
C THR A 54 -23.07 4.53 18.76
N LYS A 55 -23.10 5.76 19.28
CA LYS A 55 -22.71 6.06 20.66
C LYS A 55 -23.98 6.20 21.48
N VAL A 56 -24.03 5.47 22.59
CA VAL A 56 -25.16 5.53 23.52
C VAL A 56 -24.67 5.96 24.89
N THR A 57 -25.34 6.98 25.43
CA THR A 57 -25.08 7.51 26.77
C THR A 57 -26.36 7.50 27.57
N THR A 58 -26.29 7.03 28.82
CA THR A 58 -27.42 7.03 29.74
C THR A 58 -27.65 8.44 30.28
N LEU A 59 -28.88 8.91 30.22
CA LEU A 59 -29.31 10.18 30.82
C LEU A 59 -29.90 9.97 32.19
N TYR A 60 -29.53 10.81 33.15
CA TYR A 60 -29.95 10.73 34.54
C TYR A 60 -30.77 11.95 34.94
N ASN A 61 -31.69 11.78 35.90
CA ASN A 61 -32.38 12.88 36.52
C ASN A 61 -31.50 13.54 37.64
N SER A 62 -32.04 14.55 38.32
CA SER A 62 -31.36 15.24 39.41
C SER A 62 -31.06 14.35 40.64
N GLU A 63 -31.73 13.21 40.74
CA GLU A 63 -31.53 12.19 41.78
C GLU A 63 -30.59 11.05 41.34
N HIS A 64 -29.85 11.22 40.21
CA HIS A 64 -28.96 10.23 39.61
C HIS A 64 -29.67 8.90 39.23
N GLN A 65 -30.98 8.95 38.96
CA GLN A 65 -31.70 7.79 38.42
C GLN A 65 -31.71 7.84 36.88
N PRO A 66 -31.46 6.70 36.17
CA PRO A 66 -31.48 6.64 34.72
C PRO A 66 -32.91 6.88 34.25
N ILE A 67 -33.08 7.82 33.31
CA ILE A 67 -34.40 8.19 32.79
C ILE A 67 -34.54 7.88 31.27
N ASN A 68 -33.45 7.99 30.55
CA ASN A 68 -33.45 7.83 29.08
C ASN A 68 -32.07 7.50 28.56
N TYR A 69 -31.97 7.24 27.24
CA TYR A 69 -30.74 7.04 26.51
C TYR A 69 -30.62 8.08 25.40
N LEU A 70 -29.45 8.68 25.26
CA LEU A 70 -29.08 9.50 24.12
C LEU A 70 -28.32 8.64 23.13
N LEU A 71 -28.82 8.55 21.90
CA LEU A 71 -28.16 7.84 20.79
C LEU A 71 -27.64 8.86 19.77
N ILE A 72 -26.35 8.79 19.52
CA ILE A 72 -25.70 9.54 18.44
C ILE A 72 -25.28 8.54 17.37
N ASN A 73 -25.86 8.67 16.18
CA ASN A 73 -25.61 7.78 15.07
C ASN A 73 -24.80 8.49 13.99
N ALA A 74 -23.74 7.86 13.49
CA ALA A 74 -22.97 8.32 12.36
C ALA A 74 -22.95 7.23 11.29
N ASP A 75 -23.33 7.57 10.07
CA ASP A 75 -23.16 6.69 8.90
C ASP A 75 -21.66 6.67 8.52
N LYS A 76 -21.07 5.49 8.57
CA LYS A 76 -19.66 5.22 8.26
C LYS A 76 -19.49 4.41 6.97
N THR A 77 -20.55 4.20 6.22
CA THR A 77 -20.54 3.31 5.04
C THR A 77 -19.45 3.69 4.03
N GLU A 78 -19.40 4.97 3.64
CA GLU A 78 -18.38 5.42 2.69
C GLU A 78 -16.95 5.26 3.25
N THR A 79 -16.76 5.58 4.53
CA THR A 79 -15.45 5.43 5.20
C THR A 79 -15.05 3.96 5.28
N THR A 80 -15.97 3.07 5.63
CA THR A 80 -15.74 1.62 5.73
C THR A 80 -15.41 1.04 4.34
N VAL A 81 -16.17 1.42 3.31
CA VAL A 81 -15.91 0.96 1.93
C VAL A 81 -14.54 1.45 1.43
N ALA A 82 -14.19 2.72 1.70
CA ALA A 82 -12.90 3.26 1.31
C ALA A 82 -11.75 2.55 2.05
N TYR A 83 -11.90 2.30 3.35
CA TYR A 83 -10.91 1.59 4.15
C TYR A 83 -10.70 0.15 3.66
N ASN A 84 -11.79 -0.59 3.41
CA ASN A 84 -11.70 -1.96 2.89
C ASN A 84 -11.02 -2.02 1.52
N LYS A 85 -11.32 -1.05 0.63
CA LYS A 85 -10.62 -0.96 -0.66
C LYS A 85 -9.13 -0.70 -0.50
N ILE A 86 -8.72 0.14 0.45
CA ILE A 86 -7.31 0.37 0.73
C ILE A 86 -6.65 -0.92 1.20
N GLN A 87 -7.27 -1.65 2.13
CA GLN A 87 -6.74 -2.93 2.61
C GLN A 87 -6.65 -3.99 1.50
N GLU A 88 -7.69 -4.14 0.67
CA GLU A 88 -7.65 -5.03 -0.50
C GLU A 88 -6.50 -4.66 -1.46
N PHE A 89 -6.25 -3.37 -1.65
CA PHE A 89 -5.14 -2.90 -2.46
C PHE A 89 -3.78 -3.22 -1.83
N GLU A 90 -3.62 -3.01 -0.53
CA GLU A 90 -2.39 -3.33 0.20
C GLU A 90 -2.08 -4.82 0.11
N GLU A 91 -3.06 -5.69 0.40
CA GLU A 91 -2.91 -7.15 0.28
C GLU A 91 -2.56 -7.58 -1.16
N PHE A 92 -3.20 -6.97 -2.16
CA PHE A 92 -2.90 -7.24 -3.57
C PHE A 92 -1.47 -6.81 -3.93
N PHE A 93 -1.03 -5.63 -3.47
CA PHE A 93 0.34 -5.16 -3.73
C PHE A 93 1.39 -6.01 -3.04
N GLU A 94 1.15 -6.47 -1.80
CA GLU A 94 2.04 -7.41 -1.13
C GLU A 94 2.14 -8.72 -1.91
N LEU A 95 1.00 -9.28 -2.30
CA LEU A 95 0.96 -10.51 -3.10
C LEU A 95 1.73 -10.38 -4.42
N VAL A 96 1.52 -9.29 -5.16
CA VAL A 96 2.26 -9.02 -6.40
C VAL A 96 3.75 -8.85 -6.13
N GLY A 97 4.12 -8.14 -5.06
CA GLY A 97 5.52 -7.96 -4.64
C GLY A 97 6.22 -9.30 -4.41
N ASP A 98 5.59 -10.19 -3.67
CA ASP A 98 6.16 -11.50 -3.32
C ASP A 98 6.27 -12.44 -4.53
N TYR A 99 5.20 -12.56 -5.33
CA TYR A 99 5.18 -13.48 -6.47
C TYR A 99 5.97 -12.98 -7.68
N ALA A 100 5.82 -11.72 -8.04
CA ALA A 100 6.48 -11.11 -9.19
C ALA A 100 7.85 -10.52 -8.86
N LYS A 101 8.27 -10.54 -7.59
CA LYS A 101 9.49 -9.89 -7.09
C LYS A 101 9.57 -8.41 -7.49
N VAL A 102 8.41 -7.77 -7.51
CA VAL A 102 8.30 -6.34 -7.79
C VAL A 102 8.35 -5.58 -6.49
N GLY A 103 9.34 -4.73 -6.35
CA GLY A 103 9.49 -3.84 -5.20
C GLY A 103 8.92 -2.46 -5.48
N TYR A 104 8.28 -1.89 -4.47
CA TYR A 104 7.75 -0.53 -4.48
C TYR A 104 8.32 0.28 -3.33
N ALA A 105 8.68 1.53 -3.62
CA ALA A 105 9.00 2.53 -2.61
C ALA A 105 8.40 3.88 -3.00
N HIS A 106 8.03 4.65 -2.00
CA HIS A 106 7.60 6.03 -2.11
C HIS A 106 8.30 6.88 -1.06
N PHE A 107 8.98 7.93 -1.47
CA PHE A 107 9.80 8.73 -0.57
C PHE A 107 9.92 10.18 -1.01
N ASN A 108 10.16 11.05 -0.02
CA ASN A 108 10.53 12.43 -0.25
C ASN A 108 12.06 12.53 -0.31
N VAL A 109 12.59 12.95 -1.45
CA VAL A 109 14.05 13.00 -1.69
C VAL A 109 14.76 14.10 -0.90
N LEU A 110 14.04 15.10 -0.39
CA LEU A 110 14.62 16.17 0.42
C LEU A 110 14.80 15.77 1.88
N THR A 111 13.84 15.00 2.42
CA THR A 111 13.83 14.63 3.84
C THR A 111 14.31 13.20 4.08
N GLY A 112 14.33 12.35 3.04
CA GLY A 112 14.61 10.92 3.17
C GLY A 112 13.47 10.11 3.81
N HIS A 113 12.35 10.74 4.14
CA HIS A 113 11.18 10.04 4.68
C HIS A 113 10.38 9.36 3.59
N GLY A 114 9.89 8.17 3.90
CA GLY A 114 9.09 7.40 2.97
C GLY A 114 8.82 5.99 3.46
N TYR A 115 8.31 5.19 2.54
CA TYR A 115 7.99 3.78 2.74
C TYR A 115 8.58 2.97 1.60
N ALA A 116 9.08 1.78 1.91
CA ALA A 116 9.47 0.79 0.93
C ALA A 116 9.02 -0.60 1.37
N GLN A 117 8.63 -1.43 0.42
CA GLN A 117 8.31 -2.84 0.64
C GLN A 117 9.58 -3.67 0.77
N LYS A 118 9.49 -4.80 1.48
CA LYS A 118 10.59 -5.75 1.63
C LYS A 118 11.20 -6.15 0.28
N SER A 119 10.38 -6.48 -0.72
CA SER A 119 10.82 -6.81 -2.07
C SER A 119 11.64 -5.69 -2.73
N TRP A 120 11.37 -4.43 -2.40
CA TRP A 120 12.18 -3.31 -2.91
C TRP A 120 13.60 -3.34 -2.35
N TYR A 121 13.75 -3.57 -1.04
CA TYR A 121 15.07 -3.72 -0.40
C TYR A 121 15.81 -4.95 -0.94
N ASP A 122 15.14 -6.09 -1.00
CA ASP A 122 15.71 -7.34 -1.52
C ASP A 122 16.29 -7.15 -2.94
N ASN A 123 15.54 -6.47 -3.83
CA ASN A 123 15.96 -6.25 -5.22
C ASN A 123 17.19 -5.35 -5.36
N ILE A 124 17.45 -4.46 -4.42
CA ILE A 124 18.64 -3.58 -4.43
C ILE A 124 19.75 -4.03 -3.48
N GLY A 125 19.57 -5.17 -2.80
CA GLY A 125 20.58 -5.76 -1.93
C GLY A 125 20.70 -5.11 -0.56
N GLU A 126 19.71 -4.37 -0.12
CA GLU A 126 19.66 -3.75 1.20
C GLU A 126 18.87 -4.62 2.19
N GLU A 127 19.18 -4.48 3.48
CA GLU A 127 18.42 -5.09 4.54
C GLU A 127 17.03 -4.43 4.69
N ASP A 128 16.03 -5.23 5.01
CA ASP A 128 14.69 -4.74 5.29
C ASP A 128 14.69 -3.68 6.41
N GLU A 129 13.84 -2.68 6.28
CA GLU A 129 13.74 -1.54 7.21
C GLU A 129 14.98 -0.62 7.29
N THR A 130 16.00 -0.82 6.44
CA THR A 130 17.10 0.14 6.37
C THR A 130 16.56 1.55 6.10
N PRO A 131 16.92 2.56 6.92
CA PRO A 131 16.44 3.91 6.69
C PRO A 131 16.73 4.40 5.28
N LEU A 132 15.70 4.83 4.55
CA LEU A 132 15.83 5.29 3.15
C LEU A 132 16.87 6.41 3.03
N SER A 133 16.97 7.29 4.04
CA SER A 133 18.01 8.34 4.10
C SER A 133 19.44 7.80 4.11
N GLY A 134 19.65 6.57 4.60
CA GLY A 134 20.95 5.90 4.57
C GLY A 134 21.26 5.25 3.22
N ILE A 135 20.25 4.97 2.41
CA ILE A 135 20.39 4.38 1.07
C ILE A 135 20.65 5.47 0.04
N PHE A 136 19.90 6.59 0.12
CA PHE A 136 19.99 7.67 -0.84
C PHE A 136 21.36 8.38 -0.79
N GLY A 137 22.02 8.43 -1.95
CA GLY A 137 23.34 9.01 -2.08
C GLY A 137 24.50 8.02 -1.89
N THR A 138 24.29 6.93 -1.18
CA THR A 138 25.30 5.87 -1.04
C THR A 138 25.16 4.81 -2.11
N TYR A 139 23.96 4.22 -2.27
CA TYR A 139 23.65 3.14 -3.22
C TYR A 139 24.79 2.11 -3.28
N ARG A 140 25.26 1.67 -2.12
CA ARG A 140 26.52 0.93 -1.92
C ARG A 140 26.60 -0.37 -2.73
N HIS A 141 25.46 -1.02 -2.94
CA HIS A 141 25.37 -2.28 -3.68
C HIS A 141 25.27 -2.11 -5.19
N PHE A 142 25.05 -0.90 -5.68
CA PHE A 142 25.00 -0.65 -7.12
C PHE A 142 26.39 -0.60 -7.74
N HIS A 143 26.52 -1.13 -8.96
CA HIS A 143 27.73 -0.95 -9.77
C HIS A 143 28.09 0.55 -9.87
N PRO A 144 29.38 0.94 -9.83
CA PRO A 144 29.79 2.36 -9.81
C PRO A 144 29.13 3.24 -10.88
N ASP A 145 29.06 2.76 -12.13
CA ASP A 145 28.44 3.50 -13.24
C ASP A 145 26.95 3.71 -13.03
N ASP A 146 26.25 2.68 -12.54
CA ASP A 146 24.79 2.68 -12.33
C ASP A 146 24.45 3.56 -11.11
N ARG A 147 25.29 3.50 -10.08
CA ARG A 147 25.21 4.39 -8.90
C ARG A 147 25.36 5.87 -9.29
N ALA A 148 26.32 6.19 -10.14
CA ALA A 148 26.52 7.58 -10.60
C ALA A 148 25.28 8.11 -11.33
N LEU A 149 24.59 7.25 -12.08
CA LEU A 149 23.35 7.59 -12.78
C LEU A 149 22.20 7.89 -11.80
N LEU A 150 22.06 7.09 -10.73
CA LEU A 150 21.04 7.30 -9.69
C LEU A 150 21.26 8.61 -8.94
N ILE A 151 22.51 8.87 -8.53
CA ILE A 151 22.87 10.11 -7.82
C ILE A 151 22.56 11.31 -8.70
N ARG A 152 22.96 11.28 -9.96
CA ARG A 152 22.66 12.34 -10.93
C ARG A 152 21.15 12.55 -11.10
N PHE A 153 20.39 11.47 -11.24
CA PHE A 153 18.93 11.58 -11.34
C PHE A 153 18.31 12.28 -10.14
N LEU A 154 18.73 11.93 -8.90
CA LEU A 154 18.20 12.57 -7.70
C LEU A 154 18.57 14.05 -7.63
N ASP A 155 19.79 14.41 -8.03
CA ASP A 155 20.21 15.81 -8.06
C ASP A 155 19.45 16.63 -9.11
N ASP A 156 19.21 16.04 -10.27
CA ASP A 156 18.41 16.67 -11.32
C ASP A 156 16.92 16.75 -10.92
N ALA A 157 16.39 15.74 -10.22
CA ALA A 157 15.03 15.76 -9.69
C ALA A 157 14.84 16.86 -8.62
N ARG A 158 15.85 17.04 -7.74
CA ARG A 158 15.84 18.15 -6.75
C ARG A 158 15.76 19.53 -7.41
N LYS A 159 16.34 19.66 -8.60
CA LYS A 159 16.37 20.89 -9.39
C LYS A 159 15.17 21.03 -10.33
N GLY A 160 14.29 20.03 -10.40
CA GLY A 160 13.17 19.98 -11.34
C GLY A 160 13.57 19.77 -12.81
N LEU A 161 14.79 19.27 -13.07
CA LEU A 161 15.33 19.09 -14.41
C LEU A 161 14.92 17.74 -15.04
N THR A 162 14.46 16.81 -14.23
CA THR A 162 14.00 15.49 -14.67
C THR A 162 12.80 15.01 -13.89
N THR A 163 11.99 14.15 -14.49
CA THR A 163 10.79 13.59 -13.86
C THR A 163 10.80 12.07 -13.80
N LYS A 164 11.67 11.39 -14.58
CA LYS A 164 11.68 9.93 -14.63
C LYS A 164 13.06 9.38 -14.99
N LEU A 165 13.32 8.17 -14.49
CA LEU A 165 14.45 7.33 -14.88
C LEU A 165 13.93 5.88 -15.02
N SER A 166 14.35 5.17 -16.08
CA SER A 166 14.09 3.75 -16.27
C SER A 166 15.34 3.11 -16.81
N LYS A 167 15.94 2.20 -16.04
CA LYS A 167 17.22 1.56 -16.39
C LYS A 167 17.37 0.18 -15.78
N GLU A 168 18.04 -0.70 -16.52
CA GLU A 168 18.63 -1.91 -16.00
C GLU A 168 19.91 -1.57 -15.26
N MET A 169 20.05 -2.08 -14.04
CA MET A 169 21.17 -1.76 -13.16
C MET A 169 21.75 -3.02 -12.52
N ARG A 170 23.03 -3.01 -12.27
CA ARG A 170 23.79 -4.10 -11.66
C ARG A 170 23.88 -3.91 -10.17
N ILE A 171 23.59 -4.96 -9.43
CA ILE A 171 23.67 -5.02 -7.97
C ILE A 171 24.72 -6.05 -7.56
N TYR A 172 25.66 -5.65 -6.75
CA TYR A 172 26.60 -6.55 -6.11
C TYR A 172 26.04 -7.05 -4.80
N ARG A 173 25.96 -8.36 -4.66
CA ARG A 173 25.55 -9.01 -3.42
C ARG A 173 26.76 -9.20 -2.50
N GLU A 174 26.50 -9.42 -1.21
CA GLU A 174 27.57 -9.65 -0.20
C GLU A 174 28.42 -10.87 -0.50
N ASP A 175 27.87 -11.89 -1.16
CA ASP A 175 28.57 -13.08 -1.62
C ASP A 175 29.44 -12.85 -2.87
N GLY A 176 29.52 -11.60 -3.35
CA GLY A 176 30.25 -11.22 -4.55
C GLY A 176 29.53 -11.50 -5.88
N THR A 177 28.33 -12.07 -5.84
CA THR A 177 27.54 -12.25 -7.06
C THR A 177 26.98 -10.93 -7.58
N CYS A 178 26.79 -10.87 -8.91
CA CYS A 178 26.16 -9.73 -9.55
C CYS A 178 24.76 -10.13 -10.01
N THR A 179 23.75 -9.41 -9.55
CA THR A 179 22.37 -9.53 -10.01
C THR A 179 21.95 -8.30 -10.81
N TRP A 180 20.89 -8.42 -11.58
CA TRP A 180 20.35 -7.34 -12.38
C TRP A 180 18.97 -6.93 -11.86
N THR A 181 18.79 -5.65 -11.64
CA THR A 181 17.48 -5.09 -11.31
C THR A 181 17.07 -4.05 -12.35
N TYR A 182 15.82 -4.06 -12.75
CA TYR A 182 15.24 -2.94 -13.50
C TYR A 182 14.72 -1.92 -12.50
N VAL A 183 15.16 -0.67 -12.63
CA VAL A 183 14.77 0.42 -11.73
C VAL A 183 13.97 1.44 -12.54
N HIS A 184 12.79 1.77 -12.04
CA HIS A 184 11.93 2.84 -12.55
C HIS A 184 11.67 3.85 -11.46
N LEU A 185 12.07 5.11 -11.67
CA LEU A 185 11.84 6.23 -10.78
C LEU A 185 10.96 7.25 -11.45
N LEU A 186 9.97 7.76 -10.71
CA LEU A 186 9.03 8.78 -11.17
C LEU A 186 8.86 9.86 -10.11
N VAL A 187 9.12 11.13 -10.46
CA VAL A 187 8.76 12.28 -9.62
C VAL A 187 7.24 12.46 -9.67
N ARG A 188 6.55 12.11 -8.57
CA ARG A 188 5.09 12.21 -8.44
C ARG A 188 4.64 13.60 -8.08
N LYS A 189 5.37 14.28 -7.19
CA LYS A 189 5.05 15.62 -6.71
C LYS A 189 6.31 16.47 -6.62
N TYR A 190 6.25 17.67 -7.15
CA TYR A 190 7.34 18.63 -7.11
C TYR A 190 6.84 19.95 -6.51
N ALA A 191 7.13 20.18 -5.24
CA ALA A 191 6.79 21.39 -4.48
C ALA A 191 7.93 21.72 -3.51
N PRO A 192 9.09 22.17 -4.03
CA PRO A 192 10.29 22.39 -3.20
C PRO A 192 10.11 23.49 -2.16
N GLN A 193 9.24 24.48 -2.39
CA GLN A 193 8.87 25.51 -1.43
C GLN A 193 8.21 24.93 -0.16
N ASP A 194 7.52 23.78 -0.27
CA ASP A 194 6.88 23.05 0.82
C ASP A 194 7.77 21.93 1.36
N GLN A 195 9.02 21.85 0.92
CA GLN A 195 9.96 20.75 1.17
C GLN A 195 9.45 19.39 0.70
N ILE A 196 8.71 19.35 -0.41
CA ILE A 196 8.12 18.15 -0.97
C ILE A 196 8.65 17.90 -2.37
N ILE A 197 9.44 16.85 -2.54
CA ILE A 197 9.76 16.24 -3.84
C ILE A 197 9.59 14.73 -3.66
N GLU A 198 8.39 14.24 -4.01
CA GLU A 198 8.01 12.84 -3.85
C GLU A 198 8.40 12.03 -5.08
N ILE A 199 9.07 10.92 -4.84
CA ILE A 199 9.47 9.96 -5.87
C ILE A 199 8.79 8.61 -5.58
N ILE A 200 8.24 8.01 -6.61
CA ILE A 200 7.86 6.60 -6.63
C ILE A 200 8.98 5.83 -7.30
N SER A 201 9.42 4.75 -6.66
CA SER A 201 10.38 3.79 -7.18
C SER A 201 9.71 2.43 -7.34
N ILE A 202 9.83 1.86 -8.53
CA ILE A 202 9.48 0.47 -8.79
C ILE A 202 10.74 -0.23 -9.25
N ASN A 203 11.04 -1.39 -8.71
CA ASN A 203 12.16 -2.21 -9.14
C ASN A 203 11.74 -3.69 -9.22
N TYR A 204 12.42 -4.46 -10.01
CA TYR A 204 12.24 -5.90 -10.10
C TYR A 204 13.50 -6.61 -10.60
N ASP A 205 13.71 -7.83 -10.12
CA ASP A 205 14.83 -8.67 -10.49
C ASP A 205 14.68 -9.17 -11.94
N ILE A 206 15.65 -8.87 -12.78
CA ILE A 206 15.74 -9.31 -14.17
C ILE A 206 16.92 -10.26 -14.41
N THR A 207 17.52 -10.81 -13.35
CA THR A 207 18.72 -11.64 -13.45
C THR A 207 18.49 -12.87 -14.33
N GLU A 208 17.37 -13.58 -14.16
CA GLU A 208 17.04 -14.73 -14.99
C GLU A 208 16.79 -14.36 -16.45
N LEU A 209 16.19 -13.19 -16.69
CA LEU A 209 16.03 -12.66 -18.06
C LEU A 209 17.41 -12.43 -18.70
N LYS A 210 18.32 -11.77 -17.98
CA LYS A 210 19.69 -11.51 -18.47
C LYS A 210 20.47 -12.78 -18.72
N ARG A 211 20.38 -13.77 -17.86
CA ARG A 211 21.01 -15.09 -18.08
C ARG A 211 20.47 -15.78 -19.34
N THR A 212 19.17 -15.70 -19.54
CA THR A 212 18.53 -16.28 -20.73
C THR A 212 18.96 -15.56 -21.99
N GLU A 213 19.02 -14.23 -22.00
CA GLU A 213 19.52 -13.44 -23.13
C GLU A 213 20.97 -13.84 -23.47
N GLU A 214 21.86 -13.93 -22.46
CA GLU A 214 23.24 -14.36 -22.67
C GLU A 214 23.36 -15.77 -23.22
N MET A 215 22.55 -16.71 -22.74
CA MET A 215 22.53 -18.07 -23.26
C MET A 215 22.08 -18.13 -24.73
N LEU A 216 21.05 -17.35 -25.08
CA LEU A 216 20.57 -17.27 -26.45
C LEU A 216 21.62 -16.67 -27.40
N VAL A 217 22.30 -15.59 -26.98
CA VAL A 217 23.39 -15.00 -27.75
C VAL A 217 24.50 -16.00 -27.97
N LYS A 218 24.99 -16.70 -26.94
CA LYS A 218 26.01 -17.74 -27.04
C LYS A 218 25.60 -18.89 -27.96
N ALA A 219 24.36 -19.33 -27.87
CA ALA A 219 23.81 -20.40 -28.73
C ALA A 219 23.76 -19.98 -30.19
N ARG A 220 23.31 -18.76 -30.47
CA ARG A 220 23.29 -18.18 -31.84
C ARG A 220 24.70 -18.09 -32.41
N ASP A 221 25.64 -17.49 -31.67
CA ASP A 221 27.00 -17.29 -32.16
C ASP A 221 27.69 -18.64 -32.43
N LYS A 222 27.41 -19.67 -31.63
CA LYS A 222 27.88 -21.04 -31.87
C LYS A 222 27.27 -21.65 -33.13
N ALA A 223 25.97 -21.45 -33.36
CA ALA A 223 25.32 -21.94 -34.56
C ALA A 223 25.87 -21.25 -35.83
N GLU A 224 26.03 -19.92 -35.80
CA GLU A 224 26.60 -19.16 -36.91
C GLU A 224 28.06 -19.57 -37.20
N ALA A 225 28.87 -19.81 -36.16
CA ALA A 225 30.24 -20.30 -36.34
C ALA A 225 30.27 -21.70 -36.98
N SER A 226 29.36 -22.59 -36.55
CA SER A 226 29.24 -23.93 -37.12
C SER A 226 28.84 -23.89 -38.61
N ASP A 227 27.89 -23.03 -38.98
CA ASP A 227 27.44 -22.88 -40.37
C ASP A 227 28.51 -22.28 -41.28
N ARG A 228 29.28 -21.31 -40.79
CA ARG A 228 30.44 -20.78 -41.52
C ARG A 228 31.51 -21.84 -41.74
N LEU A 229 31.80 -22.67 -40.75
CA LEU A 229 32.74 -23.79 -40.91
C LEU A 229 32.22 -24.79 -41.95
N LYS A 230 30.96 -25.21 -41.92
CA LYS A 230 30.37 -26.11 -42.90
C LYS A 230 30.45 -25.56 -44.33
N SER A 231 30.15 -24.25 -44.48
CA SER A 231 30.21 -23.57 -45.77
C SER A 231 31.64 -23.39 -46.33
N ALA A 232 32.66 -23.40 -45.47
CA ALA A 232 34.06 -23.31 -45.88
C ALA A 232 34.67 -24.66 -46.27
N PHE A 233 34.01 -25.80 -45.95
CA PHE A 233 34.44 -27.14 -46.26
C PHE A 233 33.70 -27.76 -47.47
N LEU A 234 32.73 -27.04 -48.03
CA LEU A 234 32.03 -27.38 -49.28
C LEU A 234 32.57 -26.54 -50.45
#